data_9fd6d7881258fafd007d201831c544d8
#
_entry.id   9fd6d7881258fafd007d201831c544d8
#
_cell.length_a   1.000
_cell.length_b   1.000
_cell.length_c   1.000
_cell.angle_alpha   90.00
_cell.angle_beta   90.00
_cell.angle_gamma   90.00
#
_symmetry.space_group_name_H-M   'P 1'
#
loop_
_entity.id
_entity.type
_entity.pdbx_description
1 polymer ?
#
loop_
_entity_poly.entity_id
_entity_poly.type
_entity_poly.pdbx_seq_one_letter_code
_entity_poly.pdbx_strand_id
1 'polypeptide(L)'
;MSITPECRMAFITGLRELADFIEANPELPIPRSSTVIHYFPQQAPDAEMCTEIDRIAEILGTEIDPDHLPHGHYTTSRCFGPISYEAVAILADARARHAALSSYQDCVTPDTDTAHAA
;
A
#
# COMPACT_ATOMS: atom_id res chain seq x y z
N MET A 1 -7.26 -11.25 -9.39
CA MET A 1 -8.31 -11.94 -8.66
C MET A 1 -9.29 -10.96 -8.05
N SER A 2 -10.55 -11.25 -8.13
CA SER A 2 -11.56 -10.33 -7.64
C SER A 2 -11.93 -10.64 -6.22
N ILE A 3 -12.23 -9.60 -5.46
CA ILE A 3 -12.76 -9.75 -4.11
C ILE A 3 -14.24 -10.06 -4.24
N THR A 4 -14.71 -11.04 -3.46
CA THR A 4 -16.13 -11.39 -3.50
C THR A 4 -16.96 -10.26 -2.90
N PRO A 5 -18.26 -10.17 -3.27
CA PRO A 5 -19.12 -9.15 -2.66
C PRO A 5 -19.19 -9.28 -1.15
N GLU A 6 -19.12 -10.49 -0.62
CA GLU A 6 -19.15 -10.69 0.82
C GLU A 6 -17.91 -10.11 1.49
N CYS A 7 -16.73 -10.32 0.91
CA CYS A 7 -15.50 -9.76 1.45
C CYS A 7 -15.51 -8.26 1.37
N ARG A 8 -16.05 -7.71 0.29
CA ARG A 8 -16.14 -6.27 0.12
C ARG A 8 -17.05 -5.65 1.18
N MET A 9 -18.20 -6.27 1.41
CA MET A 9 -19.12 -5.77 2.42
C MET A 9 -18.54 -5.88 3.82
N ALA A 10 -17.81 -6.96 4.09
CA ALA A 10 -17.16 -7.13 5.39
C ALA A 10 -16.12 -6.02 5.62
N PHE A 11 -15.38 -5.65 4.58
CA PHE A 11 -14.41 -4.58 4.68
C PHE A 11 -15.08 -3.24 4.99
N ILE A 12 -16.15 -2.94 4.25
CA ILE A 12 -16.90 -1.69 4.46
C ILE A 12 -17.50 -1.65 5.86
N THR A 13 -18.11 -2.77 6.27
CA THR A 13 -18.72 -2.85 7.60
C THR A 13 -17.65 -2.66 8.68
N GLY A 14 -16.49 -3.28 8.50
CA GLY A 14 -15.40 -3.14 9.46
C GLY A 14 -14.94 -1.69 9.60
N LEU A 15 -14.84 -0.97 8.46
CA LEU A 15 -14.47 0.43 8.51
C LEU A 15 -15.51 1.26 9.28
N ARG A 16 -16.78 0.98 9.05
CA ARG A 16 -17.85 1.69 9.76
C ARG A 16 -17.84 1.37 11.24
N GLU A 17 -17.61 0.11 11.60
CA GLU A 17 -17.54 -0.27 13.01
C GLU A 17 -16.36 0.39 13.69
N LEU A 18 -15.22 0.49 13.02
CA LEU A 18 -14.07 1.16 13.58
C LEU A 18 -14.38 2.64 13.83
N ALA A 19 -14.99 3.30 12.85
CA ALA A 19 -15.34 4.70 12.98
C ALA A 19 -16.31 4.91 14.15
N ASP A 20 -17.31 4.04 14.28
CA ASP A 20 -18.27 4.12 15.36
C ASP A 20 -17.60 3.91 16.71
N PHE A 21 -16.65 2.97 16.76
CA PHE A 21 -15.94 2.69 18.01
C PHE A 21 -15.08 3.88 18.43
N ILE A 22 -14.40 4.50 17.49
CA ILE A 22 -13.58 5.67 17.76
C ILE A 22 -14.46 6.82 18.28
N GLU A 23 -15.62 6.99 17.67
CA GLU A 23 -16.54 8.04 18.06
C GLU A 23 -17.07 7.81 19.46
N ALA A 24 -17.34 6.55 19.79
CA ALA A 24 -17.88 6.21 21.11
C ALA A 24 -16.81 6.24 22.21
N ASN A 25 -15.56 6.25 21.86
CA ASN A 25 -14.46 6.21 22.82
C ASN A 25 -13.49 7.37 22.59
N PRO A 26 -13.87 8.59 23.02
CA PRO A 26 -13.03 9.77 22.71
C PRO A 26 -11.63 9.72 23.30
N GLU A 27 -11.39 8.86 24.30
CA GLU A 27 -10.06 8.74 24.89
C GLU A 27 -9.13 7.86 24.05
N LEU A 28 -9.67 7.12 23.09
CA LEU A 28 -8.82 6.27 22.24
C LEU A 28 -7.95 7.15 21.35
N PRO A 29 -6.61 7.01 21.44
CA PRO A 29 -5.74 7.82 20.58
C PRO A 29 -5.92 7.45 19.12
N ILE A 30 -5.90 8.44 18.27
CA ILE A 30 -5.91 8.21 16.81
C ILE A 30 -4.61 8.73 16.23
N PRO A 31 -4.22 8.28 15.04
CA PRO A 31 -2.99 8.76 14.42
C PRO A 31 -3.03 10.27 14.21
N ARG A 32 -1.92 10.92 14.50
CA ARG A 32 -1.81 12.37 14.32
C ARG A 32 -1.56 12.75 12.88
N SER A 33 -0.87 11.87 12.15
CA SER A 33 -0.60 12.11 10.75
C SER A 33 -1.62 11.37 9.91
N SER A 34 -1.51 11.51 8.62
CA SER A 34 -2.46 10.85 7.72
C SER A 34 -2.33 9.33 7.81
N THR A 35 -3.45 8.67 7.61
CA THR A 35 -3.54 7.22 7.61
C THR A 35 -3.81 6.79 6.18
N VAL A 36 -3.03 5.84 5.68
CA VAL A 36 -3.13 5.40 4.30
C VAL A 36 -3.59 3.96 4.24
N ILE A 37 -4.63 3.71 3.46
CA ILE A 37 -5.07 2.36 3.16
C ILE A 37 -4.46 2.00 1.81
N HIS A 38 -3.56 1.01 1.82
CA HIS A 38 -2.83 0.62 0.62
C HIS A 38 -3.50 -0.53 -0.10
N TYR A 39 -3.51 -0.48 -1.42
CA TYR A 39 -3.90 -1.59 -2.25
C TYR A 39 -2.74 -1.91 -3.19
N PHE A 40 -2.34 -3.18 -3.22
CA PHE A 40 -1.30 -3.67 -4.12
C PHE A 40 -1.95 -4.68 -5.08
N PRO A 41 -1.87 -4.46 -6.39
CA PRO A 41 -2.44 -5.44 -7.31
C PRO A 41 -1.72 -6.77 -7.20
N GLN A 42 -2.40 -7.84 -7.61
CA GLN A 42 -1.79 -9.14 -7.64
C GLN A 42 -0.60 -9.12 -8.59
N GLN A 43 0.46 -9.82 -8.20
CA GLN A 43 1.69 -9.88 -8.97
C GLN A 43 1.42 -10.28 -10.42
N ALA A 44 1.89 -9.48 -11.36
CA ALA A 44 1.63 -9.66 -12.78
C ALA A 44 2.67 -8.87 -13.56
N PRO A 45 2.73 -9.05 -14.90
CA PRO A 45 3.60 -8.18 -15.70
C PRO A 45 3.29 -6.71 -15.52
N ASP A 46 4.31 -5.88 -15.64
CA ASP A 46 4.19 -4.45 -15.38
C ASP A 46 3.01 -3.82 -16.12
N ALA A 47 2.84 -4.16 -17.40
CA ALA A 47 1.78 -3.56 -18.20
C ALA A 47 0.39 -3.85 -17.62
N GLU A 48 0.19 -5.06 -17.12
CA GLU A 48 -1.09 -5.44 -16.54
C GLU A 48 -1.34 -4.72 -15.23
N MET A 49 -0.33 -4.62 -14.40
CA MET A 49 -0.47 -3.92 -13.13
C MET A 49 -0.73 -2.43 -13.35
N CYS A 50 -0.04 -1.83 -14.32
CA CYS A 50 -0.26 -0.43 -14.63
C CYS A 50 -1.68 -0.19 -15.15
N THR A 51 -2.19 -1.10 -15.95
CA THR A 51 -3.57 -1.00 -16.45
C THR A 51 -4.56 -1.02 -15.30
N GLU A 52 -4.32 -1.87 -14.30
CA GLU A 52 -5.20 -1.91 -13.14
C GLU A 52 -5.15 -0.61 -12.35
N ILE A 53 -3.94 -0.07 -12.15
CA ILE A 53 -3.80 1.20 -11.42
C ILE A 53 -4.46 2.35 -12.21
N ASP A 54 -4.32 2.35 -13.54
CA ASP A 54 -5.00 3.35 -14.37
C ASP A 54 -6.50 3.31 -14.18
N ARG A 55 -7.06 2.11 -14.10
CA ARG A 55 -8.49 1.96 -13.91
C ARG A 55 -8.92 2.46 -12.53
N ILE A 56 -8.11 2.17 -11.52
CA ILE A 56 -8.37 2.66 -10.17
C ILE A 56 -8.32 4.18 -10.16
N ALA A 57 -7.35 4.77 -10.85
CA ALA A 57 -7.26 6.23 -10.93
C ALA A 57 -8.52 6.84 -11.53
N GLU A 58 -9.08 6.19 -12.55
CA GLU A 58 -10.34 6.65 -13.12
C GLU A 58 -11.47 6.62 -12.10
N ILE A 59 -11.56 5.54 -11.34
CA ILE A 59 -12.60 5.40 -10.32
C ILE A 59 -12.43 6.47 -9.25
N LEU A 60 -11.18 6.72 -8.84
CA LEU A 60 -10.91 7.72 -7.81
C LEU A 60 -11.01 9.16 -8.33
N GLY A 61 -10.96 9.34 -9.63
CA GLY A 61 -10.93 10.69 -10.21
C GLY A 61 -9.59 11.36 -10.02
N THR A 62 -8.51 10.57 -10.07
CA THR A 62 -7.16 11.06 -9.83
C THR A 62 -6.26 10.69 -10.99
N GLU A 63 -5.01 11.16 -10.92
CA GLU A 63 -4.00 10.87 -11.92
C GLU A 63 -2.88 10.08 -11.32
N ILE A 64 -2.07 9.48 -12.18
CA ILE A 64 -0.90 8.74 -11.73
C ILE A 64 0.13 9.74 -11.19
N ASP A 65 0.69 9.43 -10.02
CA ASP A 65 1.65 10.30 -9.38
C ASP A 65 3.02 10.16 -10.06
N PRO A 66 3.51 11.22 -10.73
CA PRO A 66 4.78 11.11 -11.43
C PRO A 66 5.99 11.03 -10.50
N ASP A 67 5.85 11.45 -9.26
CA ASP A 67 7.00 11.49 -8.34
C ASP A 67 7.49 10.12 -7.96
N HIS A 68 6.66 9.10 -8.06
CA HIS A 68 7.04 7.74 -7.69
C HIS A 68 7.54 6.92 -8.87
N LEU A 69 7.35 7.40 -10.09
CA LEU A 69 7.77 6.66 -11.28
C LEU A 69 9.27 6.38 -11.31
N PRO A 70 10.15 7.35 -10.96
CA PRO A 70 11.59 7.06 -10.99
C PRO A 70 12.00 5.97 -10.03
N HIS A 71 11.19 5.69 -9.03
CA HIS A 71 11.48 4.64 -8.05
C HIS A 71 10.84 3.31 -8.42
N GLY A 72 10.22 3.23 -9.58
CA GLY A 72 9.58 2.00 -10.03
C GLY A 72 8.24 1.74 -9.37
N HIS A 73 7.58 2.77 -8.87
CA HIS A 73 6.26 2.65 -8.27
C HIS A 73 5.24 3.41 -9.13
N TYR A 74 4.20 2.71 -9.53
CA TYR A 74 3.13 3.28 -10.33
C TYR A 74 1.94 3.45 -9.41
N THR A 75 1.66 4.68 -9.00
CA THR A 75 0.74 4.93 -7.90
C THR A 75 -0.32 5.96 -8.24
N THR A 76 -1.46 5.83 -7.58
CA THR A 76 -2.49 6.86 -7.56
C THR A 76 -3.13 6.84 -6.19
N SER A 77 -3.62 7.98 -5.73
CA SER A 77 -4.21 8.05 -4.40
C SER A 77 -5.25 9.16 -4.34
N ARG A 78 -6.15 9.02 -3.37
CA ARG A 78 -7.14 10.04 -3.10
C ARG A 78 -7.29 10.18 -1.58
N CYS A 79 -7.34 11.44 -1.12
CA CYS A 79 -7.47 11.74 0.29
C CYS A 79 -8.93 11.99 0.65
N PHE A 80 -9.31 11.50 1.80
CA PHE A 80 -10.62 11.73 2.42
C PHE A 80 -10.32 12.33 3.77
N GLY A 81 -10.04 13.64 3.81
CA GLY A 81 -9.51 14.26 5.01
C GLY A 81 -8.14 13.68 5.32
N PRO A 82 -7.89 13.28 6.56
CA PRO A 82 -6.58 12.71 6.92
C PRO A 82 -6.42 11.24 6.54
N ILE A 83 -7.42 10.64 5.91
CA ILE A 83 -7.35 9.24 5.48
C ILE A 83 -7.27 9.22 3.97
N SER A 84 -6.39 8.38 3.42
CA SER A 84 -6.27 8.28 1.98
C SER A 84 -6.28 6.83 1.54
N TYR A 85 -6.70 6.62 0.30
CA TYR A 85 -6.63 5.33 -0.37
C TYR A 85 -5.54 5.46 -1.42
N GLU A 86 -4.57 4.55 -1.38
CA GLU A 86 -3.46 4.58 -2.32
C GLU A 86 -3.29 3.22 -2.98
N ALA A 87 -3.28 3.20 -4.30
CA ALA A 87 -3.03 1.99 -5.07
C ALA A 87 -1.61 2.06 -5.61
N VAL A 88 -0.82 1.02 -5.38
CA VAL A 88 0.60 1.01 -5.70
C VAL A 88 0.96 -0.27 -6.44
N ALA A 89 1.49 -0.15 -7.65
CA ALA A 89 2.09 -1.26 -8.36
C ALA A 89 3.60 -1.09 -8.27
N ILE A 90 4.27 -2.11 -7.74
CA ILE A 90 5.73 -2.11 -7.66
C ILE A 90 6.24 -2.82 -8.90
N LEU A 91 6.91 -2.08 -9.77
CA LEU A 91 7.30 -2.57 -11.07
C LEU A 91 8.53 -3.47 -10.97
N ALA A 92 8.80 -4.22 -12.05
CA ALA A 92 9.81 -5.27 -12.02
C ALA A 92 11.18 -4.74 -11.62
N ASP A 93 11.58 -3.59 -12.15
CA ASP A 93 12.88 -3.03 -11.82
C ASP A 93 13.04 -2.73 -10.35
N ALA A 94 12.01 -2.19 -9.73
CA ALA A 94 12.05 -1.87 -8.30
C ALA A 94 12.13 -3.15 -7.48
N ARG A 95 11.36 -4.18 -7.88
CA ARG A 95 11.42 -5.47 -7.19
C ARG A 95 12.80 -6.10 -7.30
N ALA A 96 13.40 -6.02 -8.49
CA ALA A 96 14.72 -6.58 -8.70
C ALA A 96 15.78 -5.87 -7.87
N ARG A 97 15.69 -4.55 -7.78
CA ARG A 97 16.61 -3.78 -6.96
C ARG A 97 16.48 -4.14 -5.49
N HIS A 98 15.24 -4.28 -5.01
CA HIS A 98 15.01 -4.65 -3.62
C HIS A 98 15.56 -6.05 -3.33
N ALA A 99 15.33 -6.98 -4.23
CA ALA A 99 15.81 -8.35 -4.04
C ALA A 99 17.34 -8.38 -4.03
N ALA A 100 17.98 -7.61 -4.91
CA ALA A 100 19.43 -7.55 -4.95
C ALA A 100 19.99 -6.97 -3.67
N LEU A 101 19.39 -5.91 -3.16
CA LEU A 101 19.84 -5.31 -1.90
C LEU A 101 19.67 -6.28 -0.73
N SER A 102 18.55 -6.98 -0.69
CA SER A 102 18.30 -7.94 0.37
C SER A 102 19.31 -9.06 0.33
N SER A 103 19.64 -9.58 -0.86
CA SER A 103 20.64 -10.61 -1.00
C SER A 103 22.01 -10.12 -0.55
N TYR A 104 22.36 -8.92 -0.94
CA TYR A 104 23.64 -8.34 -0.55
C TYR A 104 23.73 -8.20 0.96
N GLN A 105 22.67 -7.72 1.60
CA GLN A 105 22.65 -7.58 3.03
C GLN A 105 22.79 -8.91 3.73
N ASP A 106 22.13 -9.94 3.22
CA ASP A 106 22.26 -11.28 3.78
C ASP A 106 23.66 -11.79 3.69
N CYS A 107 24.34 -11.50 2.63
CA CYS A 107 25.72 -11.96 2.43
C CYS A 107 26.70 -11.29 3.36
N VAL A 108 26.48 -10.02 3.70
CA VAL A 108 27.46 -9.30 4.49
C VAL A 108 27.17 -9.25 5.95
N THR A 109 26.06 -9.78 6.40
CA THR A 109 25.76 -9.72 7.75
C THR A 109 26.21 -10.85 8.46
N PRO A 110 27.13 -10.97 9.04
CA PRO A 110 27.49 -12.03 9.78
C PRO A 110 27.18 -11.78 11.06
N ASP A 111 27.43 -11.97 11.67
CA ASP A 111 27.27 -11.92 12.84
C ASP A 111 26.86 -10.89 13.46
N THR A 112 26.75 -10.55 13.54
CA THR A 112 26.28 -9.66 14.18
C THR A 112 25.27 -9.73 14.77
N ASP A 113 25.24 -10.18 14.79
CA ASP A 113 24.42 -10.06 15.17
C ASP A 113 24.07 -10.13 15.92
N THR A 114 24.37 -10.42 16.01
CA THR A 114 24.01 -10.43 16.48
C THR A 114 23.49 -9.79 16.93
N ALA A 115 23.62 -9.67 17.07
CA ALA A 115 23.17 -9.04 17.25
C ALA A 115 22.23 -8.63 17.08
N HIS A 116 22.01 -8.75 16.91
CA HIS A 116 21.23 -8.38 16.63
C HIS A 116 20.47 -8.36 17.01
N ALA A 117 20.77 -8.61 17.27
CA ALA A 117 20.19 -8.61 17.42
C ALA A 117 19.61 -8.27 17.54
N ALA A 118 19.59 -8.33 17.71
CA ALA A 118 19.12 -8.01 17.72
C ALA A 118 18.86 -7.69 17.67
#